data_56b166c488327de89f95f1b8f49088ae
#
_entry.id   56b166c488327de89f95f1b8f49088ae
#
_cell.length_a   1.000
_cell.length_b   1.000
_cell.length_c   1.000
_cell.angle_alpha   90.00
_cell.angle_beta   90.00
_cell.angle_gamma   90.00
#
_symmetry.space_group_name_H-M   'P 1'
#
loop_
_entity.id
_entity.type
_entity.pdbx_description
1 polymer ?
#
loop_
_entity_poly.entity_id
_entity_poly.type
_entity_poly.pdbx_seq_one_letter_code
_entity_poly.pdbx_strand_id
1 'polypeptide(L)'
;MLFRSAGILPGELLIVVSQSGINGAPVETAIAGAERGATVAAFVSLAHSEGLESRHPSGRRLSQVASIVIDTGVPRGDALLPRPDGSSALAASTMLFTAAWYLFLERLLARLDARGIETPIWKSSNAPGGDDWNARYFARFADRVAALGGSE
;
A
#
# COMPACT_ATOMS: atom_id res chain seq x y z
N MET A 1 2.49 -3.65 16.60
CA MET A 1 2.49 -5.09 16.95
C MET A 1 2.09 -6.00 15.78
N LEU A 2 1.13 -5.63 14.97
CA LEU A 2 0.70 -6.37 13.75
C LEU A 2 1.82 -6.58 12.70
N PHE A 3 2.74 -5.65 12.58
CA PHE A 3 3.82 -5.70 11.59
C PHE A 3 4.88 -6.80 11.86
N ARG A 4 5.08 -7.20 13.13
CA ARG A 4 6.05 -8.27 13.46
C ARG A 4 5.65 -9.64 12.94
N SER A 5 4.35 -9.86 12.71
CA SER A 5 3.80 -11.12 12.17
C SER A 5 3.74 -11.18 10.64
N ALA A 6 3.98 -10.08 9.95
CA ALA A 6 3.84 -10.03 8.48
C ALA A 6 4.94 -10.79 7.71
N GLY A 7 5.98 -11.27 8.40
CA GLY A 7 6.99 -12.16 7.81
C GLY A 7 7.71 -11.58 6.58
N ILE A 8 7.93 -10.26 6.52
CA ILE A 8 8.62 -9.59 5.40
C ILE A 8 10.05 -10.11 5.29
N LEU A 9 10.43 -10.49 4.08
CA LEU A 9 11.74 -11.02 3.73
C LEU A 9 12.58 -9.98 2.97
N PRO A 10 13.92 -10.10 3.02
CA PRO A 10 14.81 -9.29 2.20
C PRO A 10 14.46 -9.40 0.70
N GLY A 11 14.49 -8.28 -0.01
CA GLY A 11 14.18 -8.22 -1.43
C GLY A 11 12.68 -8.14 -1.78
N GLU A 12 11.79 -8.24 -0.80
CA GLU A 12 10.35 -8.01 -1.01
C GLU A 12 10.01 -6.53 -1.14
N LEU A 13 8.88 -6.23 -1.74
CA LEU A 13 8.31 -4.89 -1.83
C LEU A 13 7.30 -4.67 -0.71
N LEU A 14 7.58 -3.72 0.17
CA LEU A 14 6.63 -3.23 1.17
C LEU A 14 5.95 -1.96 0.67
N ILE A 15 4.65 -1.99 0.52
CA ILE A 15 3.87 -0.82 0.16
C ILE A 15 3.21 -0.24 1.41
N VAL A 16 3.49 1.03 1.70
CA VAL A 16 2.92 1.76 2.83
C VAL A 16 2.09 2.94 2.31
N VAL A 17 0.83 2.97 2.69
CA VAL A 17 -0.13 4.01 2.26
C VAL A 17 -0.47 4.91 3.43
N SER A 18 -0.22 6.21 3.31
CA SER A 18 -0.54 7.18 4.36
C SER A 18 -0.67 8.58 3.77
N GLN A 19 -1.84 9.20 3.92
CA GLN A 19 -2.12 10.54 3.37
C GLN A 19 -1.08 11.59 3.79
N SER A 20 -0.86 11.75 5.08
CA SER A 20 0.09 12.74 5.60
C SER A 20 1.53 12.22 5.69
N GLY A 21 1.70 10.91 5.80
CA GLY A 21 3.02 10.30 5.99
C GLY A 21 3.75 10.67 7.26
N ILE A 22 3.08 11.28 8.26
CA ILE A 22 3.70 11.76 9.50
C ILE A 22 3.41 10.91 10.72
N ASN A 23 2.37 10.05 10.66
CA ASN A 23 1.94 9.26 11.81
C ASN A 23 2.94 8.16 12.16
N GLY A 24 3.05 7.84 13.46
CA GLY A 24 4.03 6.90 13.98
C GLY A 24 3.94 5.52 13.33
N ALA A 25 2.76 4.94 13.22
CA ALA A 25 2.60 3.58 12.70
C ALA A 25 3.09 3.39 11.24
N PRO A 26 2.69 4.20 10.25
CA PRO A 26 3.22 4.05 8.89
C PRO A 26 4.73 4.33 8.79
N VAL A 27 5.27 5.28 9.56
CA VAL A 27 6.71 5.57 9.57
C VAL A 27 7.47 4.40 10.18
N GLU A 28 7.04 3.89 11.33
CA GLU A 28 7.63 2.71 11.99
C GLU A 28 7.59 1.48 11.08
N THR A 29 6.46 1.26 10.40
CA THR A 29 6.29 0.17 9.43
C THR A 29 7.33 0.26 8.30
N ALA A 30 7.53 1.45 7.77
CA ALA A 30 8.50 1.69 6.70
C ALA A 30 9.94 1.46 7.18
N ILE A 31 10.29 1.96 8.37
CA ILE A 31 11.62 1.76 8.97
C ILE A 31 11.89 0.27 9.18
N ALA A 32 10.96 -0.42 9.85
CA ALA A 32 11.11 -1.84 10.15
C ALA A 32 11.16 -2.72 8.87
N GLY A 33 10.48 -2.32 7.81
CA GLY A 33 10.58 -2.99 6.50
C GLY A 33 11.95 -2.79 5.85
N ALA A 34 12.44 -1.56 5.86
CA ALA A 34 13.76 -1.24 5.31
C ALA A 34 14.88 -1.96 6.07
N GLU A 35 14.81 -2.02 7.40
CA GLU A 35 15.76 -2.75 8.26
C GLU A 35 15.78 -4.26 7.97
N ARG A 36 14.68 -4.81 7.49
CA ARG A 36 14.60 -6.22 7.03
C ARG A 36 15.06 -6.43 5.59
N GLY A 37 15.52 -5.39 4.91
CA GLY A 37 15.98 -5.46 3.52
C GLY A 37 14.87 -5.45 2.48
N ALA A 38 13.66 -5.04 2.83
CA ALA A 38 12.59 -4.80 1.87
C ALA A 38 12.78 -3.48 1.13
N THR A 39 12.36 -3.43 -0.12
CA THR A 39 12.17 -2.16 -0.84
C THR A 39 10.87 -1.50 -0.36
N VAL A 40 10.96 -0.30 0.19
CA VAL A 40 9.78 0.41 0.69
C VAL A 40 9.26 1.38 -0.35
N ALA A 41 8.01 1.21 -0.76
CA ALA A 41 7.28 2.15 -1.59
C ALA A 41 6.18 2.84 -0.77
N ALA A 42 6.17 4.17 -0.79
CA ALA A 42 5.18 4.98 -0.09
C ALA A 42 4.19 5.62 -1.08
N PHE A 43 2.90 5.44 -0.82
CA PHE A 43 1.85 6.27 -1.41
C PHE A 43 1.50 7.36 -0.39
N VAL A 44 1.81 8.60 -0.71
CA VAL A 44 1.68 9.73 0.22
C VAL A 44 1.34 10.99 -0.55
N SER A 45 0.64 11.94 0.07
CA SER A 45 0.54 13.29 -0.49
C SER A 45 1.71 14.14 0.00
N LEU A 46 2.59 14.53 -0.90
CA LEU A 46 3.71 15.42 -0.56
C LEU A 46 3.20 16.79 -0.14
N ALA A 47 2.22 17.35 -0.86
CA ALA A 47 1.60 18.64 -0.54
C ALA A 47 1.00 18.68 0.88
N HIS A 48 0.45 17.55 1.35
CA HIS A 48 -0.07 17.44 2.71
C HIS A 48 1.04 17.22 3.73
N SER A 49 2.05 16.42 3.37
CA SER A 49 3.14 16.00 4.26
C SER A 49 4.14 17.12 4.58
N GLU A 50 4.49 17.94 3.58
CA GLU A 50 5.63 18.89 3.65
C GLU A 50 5.49 19.97 4.72
N GLY A 51 4.30 20.37 5.07
CA GLY A 51 4.09 21.41 6.09
C GLY A 51 3.88 20.88 7.49
N LEU A 52 4.06 19.57 7.72
CA LEU A 52 3.73 18.93 9.00
C LEU A 52 4.97 18.29 9.65
N GLU A 53 5.05 18.40 10.96
CA GLU A 53 6.06 17.69 11.74
C GLU A 53 5.73 16.20 11.86
N SER A 54 6.75 15.37 11.85
CA SER A 54 6.59 13.94 12.09
C SER A 54 6.12 13.69 13.54
N ARG A 55 5.19 12.74 13.69
CA ARG A 55 4.75 12.22 14.99
C ARG A 55 5.51 10.97 15.42
N HIS A 56 6.50 10.57 14.62
CA HIS A 56 7.38 9.45 14.95
C HIS A 56 8.60 9.94 15.74
N PRO A 57 9.09 9.21 16.76
CA PRO A 57 10.25 9.62 17.57
C PRO A 57 11.52 9.90 16.77
N SER A 58 11.71 9.30 15.61
CA SER A 58 12.85 9.58 14.72
C SER A 58 12.81 10.95 14.07
N GLY A 59 11.72 11.69 14.13
CA GLY A 59 11.50 12.92 13.39
C GLY A 59 11.32 12.76 11.88
N ARG A 60 11.44 11.53 11.35
CA ARG A 60 11.33 11.25 9.91
C ARG A 60 9.87 11.10 9.48
N ARG A 61 9.58 11.51 8.25
CA ARG A 61 8.30 11.26 7.57
C ARG A 61 8.40 10.03 6.68
N LEU A 62 7.27 9.44 6.31
CA LEU A 62 7.21 8.27 5.44
C LEU A 62 7.96 8.47 4.11
N SER A 63 7.81 9.65 3.48
CA SER A 63 8.52 10.01 2.24
C SER A 63 10.04 10.09 2.39
N GLN A 64 10.54 10.25 3.60
CA GLN A 64 11.98 10.29 3.91
C GLN A 64 12.56 8.91 4.26
N VAL A 65 11.70 7.94 4.54
CA VAL A 65 12.08 6.54 4.83
C VAL A 65 11.99 5.67 3.58
N ALA A 66 10.95 5.88 2.78
CA ALA A 66 10.71 5.09 1.58
C ALA A 66 11.75 5.35 0.50
N SER A 67 12.19 4.29 -0.18
CA SER A 67 13.07 4.37 -1.35
C SER A 67 12.33 4.72 -2.65
N ILE A 68 11.02 4.47 -2.68
CA ILE A 68 10.12 4.84 -3.78
C ILE A 68 8.97 5.65 -3.19
N VAL A 69 8.74 6.85 -3.74
CA VAL A 69 7.64 7.72 -3.30
C VAL A 69 6.70 7.96 -4.47
N ILE A 70 5.43 7.63 -4.27
CA ILE A 70 4.34 7.89 -5.20
C ILE A 70 3.50 8.99 -4.60
N ASP A 71 3.62 10.19 -5.16
CA ASP A 71 2.80 11.32 -4.77
C ASP A 71 1.38 11.16 -5.33
N THR A 72 0.42 11.17 -4.45
CA THR A 72 -0.99 10.98 -4.82
C THR A 72 -1.67 12.29 -5.24
N GLY A 73 -0.99 13.43 -5.07
CA GLY A 73 -1.52 14.74 -5.43
C GLY A 73 -2.74 15.19 -4.62
N VAL A 74 -3.07 14.51 -3.54
CA VAL A 74 -4.19 14.92 -2.67
C VAL A 74 -3.85 16.27 -2.03
N PRO A 75 -4.72 17.28 -2.10
CA PRO A 75 -4.44 18.59 -1.55
C PRO A 75 -4.35 18.56 -0.03
N ARG A 76 -3.72 19.60 0.52
CA ARG A 76 -3.63 19.79 1.98
C ARG A 76 -5.01 19.83 2.60
N GLY A 77 -5.19 19.09 3.69
CA GLY A 77 -6.47 18.99 4.40
C GLY A 77 -7.40 17.89 3.88
N ASP A 78 -7.07 17.27 2.72
CA ASP A 78 -7.79 16.12 2.14
C ASP A 78 -9.21 16.44 1.61
N ALA A 79 -9.97 17.30 2.26
CA ALA A 79 -11.36 17.61 1.90
C ALA A 79 -11.44 18.65 0.76
N LEU A 80 -12.16 18.30 -0.33
CA LEU A 80 -12.17 19.06 -1.58
C LEU A 80 -13.30 20.08 -1.68
N LEU A 81 -14.40 19.92 -0.93
CA LEU A 81 -15.59 20.74 -1.03
C LEU A 81 -15.65 21.75 0.13
N PRO A 82 -15.33 23.05 -0.11
CA PRO A 82 -15.55 24.07 0.91
C PRO A 82 -17.04 24.26 1.17
N ARG A 83 -17.40 24.52 2.42
CA ARG A 83 -18.76 24.75 2.86
C ARG A 83 -18.97 26.18 3.39
N PRO A 84 -20.20 26.69 3.39
CA PRO A 84 -20.50 28.05 3.88
C PRO A 84 -20.14 28.31 5.35
N ASP A 85 -20.08 27.25 6.17
CA ASP A 85 -19.73 27.33 7.59
C ASP A 85 -18.20 27.32 7.84
N GLY A 86 -17.39 27.39 6.77
CA GLY A 86 -15.93 27.35 6.85
C GLY A 86 -15.33 25.94 6.98
N SER A 87 -16.16 24.91 7.10
CA SER A 87 -15.70 23.52 7.05
C SER A 87 -15.41 23.07 5.60
N SER A 88 -14.82 21.90 5.44
CA SER A 88 -14.68 21.23 4.15
C SER A 88 -15.15 19.78 4.24
N ALA A 89 -15.69 19.26 3.16
CA ALA A 89 -16.19 17.89 3.04
C ALA A 89 -15.58 17.18 1.84
N LEU A 90 -15.93 15.91 1.64
CA LEU A 90 -15.48 15.06 0.56
C LEU A 90 -13.97 14.82 0.58
N ALA A 91 -13.53 13.97 1.49
CA ALA A 91 -12.15 13.51 1.55
C ALA A 91 -11.75 12.79 0.24
N ALA A 92 -10.69 13.28 -0.39
CA ALA A 92 -10.22 12.79 -1.68
C ALA A 92 -9.26 11.62 -1.59
N SER A 93 -8.63 11.45 -0.43
CA SER A 93 -7.52 10.49 -0.27
C SER A 93 -7.89 9.06 -0.68
N THR A 94 -9.03 8.54 -0.22
CA THR A 94 -9.45 7.18 -0.56
C THR A 94 -9.59 6.98 -2.07
N MET A 95 -10.22 7.93 -2.75
CA MET A 95 -10.43 7.85 -4.20
C MET A 95 -9.10 7.95 -4.96
N LEU A 96 -8.28 8.93 -4.62
CA LEU A 96 -7.00 9.16 -5.32
C LEU A 96 -5.98 8.07 -5.02
N PHE A 97 -5.92 7.53 -3.80
CA PHE A 97 -5.11 6.36 -3.51
C PHE A 97 -5.57 5.14 -4.29
N THR A 98 -6.87 4.90 -4.39
CA THR A 98 -7.40 3.79 -5.18
C THR A 98 -7.03 3.95 -6.64
N ALA A 99 -7.21 5.14 -7.21
CA ALA A 99 -6.82 5.42 -8.59
C ALA A 99 -5.30 5.21 -8.83
N ALA A 100 -4.45 5.75 -7.96
CA ALA A 100 -3.00 5.57 -8.04
C ALA A 100 -2.60 4.10 -7.91
N TRP A 101 -3.28 3.34 -7.03
CA TRP A 101 -3.06 1.91 -6.88
C TRP A 101 -3.41 1.12 -8.14
N TYR A 102 -4.55 1.41 -8.77
CA TYR A 102 -4.94 0.73 -10.01
C TYR A 102 -3.99 1.06 -11.17
N LEU A 103 -3.55 2.31 -11.29
CA LEU A 103 -2.53 2.69 -12.28
C LEU A 103 -1.19 1.97 -12.03
N PHE A 104 -0.78 1.85 -10.78
CA PHE A 104 0.42 1.08 -10.42
C PHE A 104 0.26 -0.39 -10.79
N LEU A 105 -0.87 -1.02 -10.44
CA LEU A 105 -1.13 -2.43 -10.76
C LEU A 105 -1.18 -2.68 -12.26
N GLU A 106 -1.84 -1.82 -13.01
CA GLU A 106 -1.91 -1.93 -14.49
C GLU A 106 -0.49 -1.97 -15.09
N ARG A 107 0.37 -1.04 -14.68
CA ARG A 107 1.75 -0.98 -15.15
C ARG A 107 2.60 -2.17 -14.69
N LEU A 108 2.39 -2.62 -13.46
CA LEU A 108 3.07 -3.79 -12.92
C LEU A 108 2.70 -5.04 -13.72
N LEU A 109 1.41 -5.31 -13.91
CA LEU A 109 0.91 -6.47 -14.65
C LEU A 109 1.43 -6.47 -16.09
N ALA A 110 1.31 -5.35 -16.80
CA ALA A 110 1.83 -5.23 -18.17
C ALA A 110 3.35 -5.54 -18.25
N ARG A 111 4.13 -5.14 -17.25
CA ARG A 111 5.57 -5.45 -17.22
C ARG A 111 5.88 -6.90 -16.87
N LEU A 112 5.09 -7.52 -16.02
CA LEU A 112 5.23 -8.95 -15.70
C LEU A 112 4.86 -9.81 -16.91
N ASP A 113 3.76 -9.49 -17.59
CA ASP A 113 3.33 -10.17 -18.82
C ASP A 113 4.40 -10.06 -19.91
N ALA A 114 4.96 -8.87 -20.13
CA ALA A 114 6.04 -8.66 -21.11
C ALA A 114 7.32 -9.46 -20.80
N ARG A 115 7.49 -9.91 -19.56
CA ARG A 115 8.60 -10.77 -19.12
C ARG A 115 8.24 -12.25 -19.06
N GLY A 116 7.03 -12.63 -19.44
CA GLY A 116 6.52 -13.98 -19.31
C GLY A 116 6.40 -14.50 -17.88
N ILE A 117 6.27 -13.58 -16.90
CA ILE A 117 6.13 -13.94 -15.49
C ILE A 117 4.64 -14.16 -15.20
N GLU A 118 4.30 -15.39 -14.81
CA GLU A 118 2.94 -15.71 -14.38
C GLU A 118 2.56 -14.91 -13.13
N THR A 119 1.46 -14.15 -13.24
CA THR A 119 0.92 -13.38 -12.14
C THR A 119 -0.26 -14.12 -11.50
N PRO A 120 -0.27 -14.32 -10.17
CA PRO A 120 -1.35 -15.00 -9.47
C PRO A 120 -2.58 -14.08 -9.37
N ILE A 121 -3.42 -14.09 -10.39
CA ILE A 121 -4.69 -13.34 -10.43
C ILE A 121 -5.84 -14.25 -10.02
N TRP A 122 -6.57 -13.83 -8.99
CA TRP A 122 -7.74 -14.53 -8.50
C TRP A 122 -8.96 -14.23 -9.37
N LYS A 123 -9.77 -15.24 -9.63
CA LYS A 123 -11.07 -15.11 -10.28
C LYS A 123 -12.17 -15.04 -9.24
N SER A 124 -13.27 -14.36 -9.56
CA SER A 124 -14.47 -14.43 -8.73
C SER A 124 -14.98 -15.86 -8.67
N SER A 125 -15.34 -16.36 -7.49
CA SER A 125 -16.02 -17.65 -7.32
C SER A 125 -17.39 -17.68 -8.01
N ASN A 126 -17.97 -16.53 -8.31
CA ASN A 126 -19.20 -16.44 -9.11
C ASN A 126 -18.96 -16.59 -10.63
N ALA A 127 -17.70 -16.61 -11.06
CA ALA A 127 -17.37 -16.87 -12.47
C ALA A 127 -17.22 -18.37 -12.73
N PRO A 128 -17.65 -18.88 -13.89
CA PRO A 128 -17.46 -20.28 -14.23
C PRO A 128 -15.98 -20.71 -14.10
N GLY A 129 -15.73 -21.77 -13.32
CA GLY A 129 -14.40 -22.31 -13.06
C GLY A 129 -13.50 -21.38 -12.19
N GLY A 130 -14.09 -20.41 -11.49
CA GLY A 130 -13.36 -19.50 -10.60
C GLY A 130 -12.65 -20.22 -9.47
N ASP A 131 -13.35 -21.14 -8.78
CA ASP A 131 -12.79 -21.88 -7.64
C ASP A 131 -11.66 -22.84 -8.08
N ASP A 132 -11.85 -23.59 -9.17
CA ASP A 132 -10.82 -24.46 -9.74
C ASP A 132 -9.58 -23.66 -10.18
N TRP A 133 -9.81 -22.49 -10.76
CA TRP A 133 -8.71 -21.57 -11.10
C TRP A 133 -7.93 -21.12 -9.88
N ASN A 134 -8.61 -20.76 -8.80
CA ASN A 134 -8.01 -20.23 -7.59
C ASN A 134 -7.30 -21.32 -6.76
N ALA A 135 -7.79 -22.56 -6.80
CA ALA A 135 -7.26 -23.69 -6.02
C ALA A 135 -5.73 -23.88 -6.19
N ARG A 136 -5.21 -23.63 -7.40
CA ARG A 136 -3.78 -23.72 -7.69
C ARG A 136 -2.91 -22.73 -6.91
N TYR A 137 -3.48 -21.62 -6.45
CA TYR A 137 -2.76 -20.60 -5.70
C TYR A 137 -2.82 -20.80 -4.20
N PHE A 138 -3.85 -21.50 -3.68
CA PHE A 138 -3.97 -21.77 -2.25
C PHE A 138 -2.72 -22.51 -1.73
N ALA A 139 -2.38 -23.64 -2.30
CA ALA A 139 -1.20 -24.42 -1.90
C ALA A 139 0.12 -23.63 -2.06
N ARG A 140 0.22 -22.79 -3.11
CA ARG A 140 1.42 -22.00 -3.37
C ARG A 140 1.68 -20.90 -2.35
N PHE A 141 0.62 -20.33 -1.77
CA PHE A 141 0.73 -19.16 -0.90
C PHE A 141 0.26 -19.38 0.53
N ALA A 142 -0.20 -20.61 0.90
CA ALA A 142 -0.71 -20.92 2.22
C ALA A 142 0.28 -20.56 3.34
N ASP A 143 1.56 -20.89 3.17
CA ASP A 143 2.61 -20.63 4.15
C ASP A 143 2.97 -19.14 4.29
N ARG A 144 2.59 -18.33 3.30
CA ARG A 144 2.94 -16.90 3.24
C ARG A 144 1.78 -15.99 3.58
N VAL A 145 0.56 -16.43 3.30
CA VAL A 145 -0.65 -15.63 3.50
C VAL A 145 -1.56 -16.39 4.47
N ALA A 146 -1.56 -15.96 5.72
CA ALA A 146 -2.30 -16.63 6.79
C ALA A 146 -3.78 -16.84 6.48
N ALA A 147 -4.41 -15.94 5.72
CA ALA A 147 -5.80 -16.07 5.29
C ALA A 147 -6.03 -17.20 4.26
N LEU A 148 -4.97 -17.75 3.67
CA LEU A 148 -5.03 -18.86 2.70
C LEU A 148 -4.63 -20.21 3.34
N GLY A 149 -3.96 -20.17 4.49
CA GLY A 149 -3.73 -21.35 5.31
C GLY A 149 -5.03 -21.75 5.96
N GLY A 150 -5.46 -23.01 5.78
CA GLY A 150 -6.65 -23.52 6.44
C GLY A 150 -6.53 -23.31 7.95
N SER A 151 -7.62 -22.86 8.58
CA SER A 151 -7.74 -22.87 10.03
C SER A 151 -7.54 -24.29 10.54
N GLU A 152 -6.48 -24.52 11.32
CA GLU A 152 -6.47 -25.65 12.26
C GLU A 152 -7.59 -25.52 13.27
#